data_5b7d58fbdc80497a5ae95cff90e9caac
#
_entry.id   5b7d58fbdc80497a5ae95cff90e9caac
#
_cell.length_a   1.000
_cell.length_b   1.000
_cell.length_c   1.000
_cell.angle_alpha   90.00
_cell.angle_beta   90.00
_cell.angle_gamma   90.00
#
_symmetry.space_group_name_H-M   'P 1'
#
loop_
_entity.id
_entity.type
_entity.pdbx_description
1 polymer ?
#
loop_
_entity_poly.entity_id
_entity_poly.type
_entity_poly.pdbx_seq_one_letter_code
_entity_poly.pdbx_strand_id
1 'polypeptide(L)'
;MVLIAIVGELGAGKTLTMTYLLWKQWFVNGARVYANYHLYKIPYMFVGSMKTFNSIREGVFGGDELWLNADSRTHSLAKIFITNTLARSRKRGLTIYYTTQILDSIDKRIKKVTDFMALPVLNKEETVCAVYFYKGTSGKPTTFMKRMYFMTDPVKEMYDTNEEVIPWPEEENESTYPEDGKIIFQESKNSEMKFFKTWEEAFEYAANWYKKTKWLEKSIWWE
;
A
#
# COMPACT_ATOMS: atom_id res chain seq x y z
N MET A 1 -14.67 -5.58 1.24
CA MET A 1 -13.69 -4.51 1.39
C MET A 1 -13.23 -4.50 2.82
N VAL A 2 -11.94 -4.34 3.01
CA VAL A 2 -11.34 -4.13 4.34
C VAL A 2 -10.49 -2.87 4.27
N LEU A 3 -10.67 -1.96 5.22
CA LEU A 3 -9.86 -0.75 5.35
C LEU A 3 -8.94 -0.90 6.56
N ILE A 4 -7.63 -0.84 6.33
CA ILE A 4 -6.61 -1.10 7.33
C ILE A 4 -5.71 0.13 7.45
N ALA A 5 -5.67 0.72 8.64
CA ALA A 5 -4.72 1.79 8.98
C ALA A 5 -3.41 1.18 9.47
N ILE A 6 -2.29 1.60 8.92
CA ILE A 6 -0.96 1.27 9.43
C ILE A 6 -0.44 2.50 10.15
N VAL A 7 -0.32 2.39 11.47
CA VAL A 7 -0.12 3.54 12.36
C VAL A 7 1.19 3.42 13.10
N GLY A 8 1.93 4.50 13.21
CA GLY A 8 3.18 4.56 13.95
C GLY A 8 3.91 5.87 13.72
N GLU A 9 4.86 6.18 14.57
CA GLU A 9 5.72 7.35 14.43
C GLU A 9 6.60 7.30 13.17
N LEU A 10 7.29 8.38 12.88
CA LEU A 10 8.28 8.40 11.79
C LEU A 10 9.34 7.31 12.05
N GLY A 11 9.71 6.56 11.02
CA GLY A 11 10.67 5.46 11.16
C GLY A 11 10.11 4.16 11.77
N ALA A 12 8.85 4.10 12.18
CA ALA A 12 8.26 2.88 12.79
C ALA A 12 8.05 1.70 11.81
N GLY A 13 8.39 1.84 10.53
CA GLY A 13 8.23 0.79 9.52
C GLY A 13 6.84 0.69 8.90
N LYS A 14 6.09 1.82 8.80
CA LYS A 14 4.75 1.85 8.20
C LYS A 14 4.73 1.44 6.74
N THR A 15 5.50 2.14 5.90
CA THR A 15 5.60 1.85 4.45
C THR A 15 6.19 0.47 4.21
N LEU A 16 7.22 0.09 5.01
CA LEU A 16 7.80 -1.25 5.02
C LEU A 16 6.73 -2.33 5.25
N THR A 17 5.89 -2.15 6.29
CA THR A 17 4.79 -3.07 6.61
C THR A 17 3.75 -3.11 5.50
N MET A 18 3.38 -1.96 4.94
CA MET A 18 2.44 -1.89 3.83
C MET A 18 2.99 -2.65 2.62
N THR A 19 4.24 -2.42 2.23
CA THR A 19 4.90 -3.10 1.12
C THR A 19 4.92 -4.63 1.32
N TYR A 20 5.26 -5.09 2.53
CA TYR A 20 5.19 -6.52 2.87
C TYR A 20 3.77 -7.09 2.70
N LEU A 21 2.74 -6.38 3.19
CA LEU A 21 1.36 -6.83 3.07
C LEU A 21 0.88 -6.87 1.62
N LEU A 22 1.27 -5.90 0.79
CA LEU A 22 0.98 -5.88 -0.64
C LEU A 22 1.65 -7.07 -1.34
N TRP A 23 2.95 -7.29 -1.09
CA TRP A 23 3.68 -8.44 -1.60
C TRP A 23 3.02 -9.76 -1.21
N LYS A 24 2.68 -9.93 0.08
CA LYS A 24 2.03 -11.14 0.59
C LYS A 24 0.69 -11.40 -0.09
N GLN A 25 -0.12 -10.37 -0.30
CA GLN A 25 -1.41 -10.51 -0.97
C GLN A 25 -1.26 -10.93 -2.44
N TRP A 26 -0.30 -10.35 -3.14
CA TRP A 26 0.00 -10.77 -4.50
C TRP A 26 0.56 -12.19 -4.53
N PHE A 27 1.61 -12.45 -3.75
CA PHE A 27 2.37 -13.70 -3.82
C PHE A 27 1.57 -14.92 -3.36
N VAL A 28 0.80 -14.79 -2.29
CA VAL A 28 0.02 -15.89 -1.69
C VAL A 28 -1.36 -16.03 -2.33
N ASN A 29 -2.02 -14.90 -2.62
CA ASN A 29 -3.43 -14.89 -3.03
C ASN A 29 -3.63 -14.53 -4.51
N GLY A 30 -2.56 -14.22 -5.27
CA GLY A 30 -2.65 -13.77 -6.66
C GLY A 30 -3.40 -12.45 -6.81
N ALA A 31 -3.42 -11.61 -5.76
CA ALA A 31 -4.16 -10.35 -5.77
C ALA A 31 -3.50 -9.33 -6.71
N ARG A 32 -4.31 -8.54 -7.42
CA ARG A 32 -3.86 -7.35 -8.13
C ARG A 32 -3.41 -6.30 -7.13
N VAL A 33 -2.22 -5.74 -7.32
CA VAL A 33 -1.63 -4.74 -6.43
C VAL A 33 -1.71 -3.37 -7.06
N TYR A 34 -2.14 -2.40 -6.29
CA TYR A 34 -2.23 -0.99 -6.65
C TYR A 34 -1.48 -0.17 -5.60
N ALA A 35 -0.70 0.83 -6.01
CA ALA A 35 0.04 1.67 -5.07
C ALA A 35 0.19 3.10 -5.61
N ASN A 36 0.30 4.09 -4.71
CA ASN A 36 0.61 5.47 -5.05
C ASN A 36 2.11 5.81 -4.88
N TYR A 37 2.93 4.78 -4.71
CA TYR A 37 4.39 4.85 -4.62
C TYR A 37 5.00 3.69 -5.42
N HIS A 38 6.30 3.79 -5.74
CA HIS A 38 6.97 2.79 -6.58
C HIS A 38 7.27 1.51 -5.81
N LEU A 39 6.90 0.38 -6.43
CA LEU A 39 7.17 -0.96 -5.93
C LEU A 39 8.16 -1.68 -6.85
N TYR A 40 9.09 -2.41 -6.24
CA TYR A 40 10.04 -3.25 -6.95
C TYR A 40 9.76 -4.72 -6.67
N LYS A 41 10.06 -5.60 -7.61
CA LYS A 41 9.87 -7.06 -7.50
C LYS A 41 8.40 -7.51 -7.34
N ILE A 42 7.45 -6.58 -7.41
CA ILE A 42 6.01 -6.85 -7.33
C ILE A 42 5.36 -6.28 -8.59
N PRO A 43 4.56 -7.06 -9.34
CA PRO A 43 3.74 -6.48 -10.40
C PRO A 43 2.62 -5.64 -9.78
N TYR A 44 2.52 -4.38 -10.17
CA TYR A 44 1.53 -3.45 -9.62
C TYR A 44 1.06 -2.45 -10.67
N MET A 45 -0.08 -1.82 -10.41
CA MET A 45 -0.53 -0.66 -11.17
C MET A 45 -0.27 0.59 -10.33
N PHE A 46 0.45 1.55 -10.93
CA PHE A 46 0.67 2.84 -10.28
C PHE A 46 -0.62 3.67 -10.28
N VAL A 47 -0.94 4.28 -9.15
CA VAL A 47 -2.14 5.09 -8.93
C VAL A 47 -1.73 6.51 -8.57
N GLY A 48 -1.50 7.32 -9.58
CA GLY A 48 -1.05 8.71 -9.44
C GLY A 48 -2.17 9.74 -9.49
N SER A 49 -3.44 9.31 -9.65
CA SER A 49 -4.57 10.21 -9.72
C SER A 49 -5.86 9.64 -9.12
N MET A 50 -6.78 10.53 -8.75
CA MET A 50 -8.11 10.15 -8.30
C MET A 50 -8.90 9.42 -9.40
N LYS A 51 -8.69 9.78 -10.66
CA LYS A 51 -9.30 9.10 -11.82
C LYS A 51 -8.89 7.64 -11.87
N THR A 52 -7.60 7.35 -11.78
CA THR A 52 -7.07 5.98 -11.76
C THR A 52 -7.55 5.22 -10.53
N PHE A 53 -7.51 5.84 -9.32
CA PHE A 53 -8.08 5.24 -8.12
C PHE A 53 -9.56 4.88 -8.28
N ASN A 54 -10.34 5.71 -8.95
CA ASN A 54 -11.76 5.45 -9.21
C ASN A 54 -11.99 4.33 -10.23
N SER A 55 -11.01 3.99 -11.07
CA SER A 55 -11.11 2.93 -12.08
C SER A 55 -10.76 1.55 -11.56
N ILE A 56 -9.90 1.42 -10.53
CA ILE A 56 -9.43 0.13 -10.03
C ILE A 56 -10.53 -0.70 -9.39
N ARG A 57 -10.43 -2.01 -9.56
CA ARG A 57 -11.37 -3.04 -9.08
C ARG A 57 -10.59 -4.26 -8.61
N GLU A 58 -11.12 -4.97 -7.65
CA GLU A 58 -10.61 -6.25 -7.16
C GLU A 58 -9.10 -6.27 -6.89
N GLY A 59 -8.70 -6.49 -5.67
CA GLY A 59 -7.28 -6.52 -5.29
C GLY A 59 -6.98 -5.72 -4.03
N VAL A 60 -5.74 -5.27 -3.93
CA VAL A 60 -5.23 -4.54 -2.77
C VAL A 60 -4.61 -3.22 -3.19
N PHE A 61 -4.94 -2.14 -2.48
CA PHE A 61 -4.36 -0.82 -2.69
C PHE A 61 -3.55 -0.40 -1.48
N GLY A 62 -2.30 0.02 -1.72
CA GLY A 62 -1.43 0.65 -0.73
C GLY A 62 -1.35 2.15 -0.98
N GLY A 63 -1.84 2.93 -0.03
CA GLY A 63 -1.78 4.38 -0.07
C GLY A 63 -0.84 4.92 1.00
N ASP A 64 0.36 5.34 0.57
CA ASP A 64 1.32 5.96 1.47
C ASP A 64 1.03 7.45 1.58
N GLU A 65 1.04 7.96 2.80
CA GLU A 65 0.89 9.37 3.13
C GLU A 65 -0.27 10.12 2.42
N LEU A 66 -1.32 9.39 1.99
CA LEU A 66 -2.46 9.95 1.25
C LEU A 66 -3.13 11.17 1.92
N TRP A 67 -2.90 11.36 3.22
CA TRP A 67 -3.62 12.30 4.06
C TRP A 67 -2.79 13.49 4.53
N LEU A 68 -1.44 13.45 4.42
CA LEU A 68 -0.55 14.45 4.98
C LEU A 68 -0.63 15.80 4.27
N ASN A 69 -1.03 15.82 3.02
CA ASN A 69 -1.11 17.04 2.21
C ASN A 69 -2.54 17.61 2.06
N ALA A 70 -3.50 17.08 2.81
CA ALA A 70 -4.78 17.74 2.98
C ALA A 70 -4.61 18.92 3.96
N ASP A 71 -3.85 19.92 3.54
CA ASP A 71 -3.88 21.23 4.18
C ASP A 71 -5.35 21.65 4.36
N SER A 72 -5.69 22.35 5.42
CA SER A 72 -7.05 22.71 5.81
C SER A 72 -7.89 23.40 4.70
N ARG A 73 -7.26 23.73 3.57
CA ARG A 73 -7.88 24.28 2.36
C ARG A 73 -8.32 23.23 1.33
N THR A 74 -7.81 22.00 1.39
CA THR A 74 -8.13 20.88 0.47
C THR A 74 -9.09 19.87 1.09
N HIS A 75 -10.05 20.33 1.88
CA HIS A 75 -11.15 19.48 2.36
C HIS A 75 -11.93 18.76 1.25
N SER A 76 -11.75 19.16 -0.02
CA SER A 76 -12.44 18.57 -1.16
C SER A 76 -11.91 17.18 -1.51
N LEU A 77 -10.59 16.96 -1.61
CA LEU A 77 -10.02 15.67 -2.04
C LEU A 77 -10.18 14.58 -0.97
N ALA A 78 -9.91 14.89 0.30
CA ALA A 78 -10.19 13.98 1.40
C ALA A 78 -11.69 13.61 1.43
N LYS A 79 -12.58 14.56 1.16
CA LYS A 79 -14.02 14.35 1.08
C LYS A 79 -14.42 13.46 -0.09
N ILE A 80 -13.83 13.68 -1.26
CA ILE A 80 -14.07 12.89 -2.48
C ILE A 80 -13.53 11.48 -2.29
N PHE A 81 -12.30 11.33 -1.76
CA PHE A 81 -11.73 10.03 -1.46
C PHE A 81 -12.60 9.24 -0.47
N ILE A 82 -13.02 9.88 0.63
CA ILE A 82 -13.88 9.25 1.62
C ILE A 82 -15.21 8.83 0.97
N THR A 83 -15.86 9.73 0.26
CA THR A 83 -17.16 9.46 -0.35
C THR A 83 -17.06 8.36 -1.39
N ASN A 84 -16.03 8.39 -2.24
CA ASN A 84 -15.82 7.39 -3.28
C ASN A 84 -15.35 6.05 -2.70
N THR A 85 -14.45 6.08 -1.71
CA THR A 85 -13.95 4.86 -1.04
C THR A 85 -15.08 4.17 -0.29
N LEU A 86 -15.88 4.92 0.46
CA LEU A 86 -16.96 4.38 1.28
C LEU A 86 -18.17 3.91 0.46
N ALA A 87 -18.57 4.70 -0.52
CA ALA A 87 -19.77 4.38 -1.30
C ALA A 87 -19.53 3.27 -2.33
N ARG A 88 -18.31 3.15 -2.86
CA ARG A 88 -18.01 2.27 -3.99
C ARG A 88 -17.10 1.08 -3.66
N SER A 89 -16.27 1.17 -2.64
CA SER A 89 -15.25 0.15 -2.35
C SER A 89 -15.82 -1.20 -1.94
N ARG A 90 -16.92 -1.25 -1.21
CA ARG A 90 -17.61 -2.52 -0.91
C ARG A 90 -18.02 -3.27 -2.17
N LYS A 91 -18.46 -2.53 -3.20
CA LYS A 91 -18.84 -3.11 -4.50
C LYS A 91 -17.65 -3.43 -5.41
N ARG A 92 -16.45 -2.98 -5.07
CA ARG A 92 -15.25 -3.11 -5.90
C ARG A 92 -14.35 -4.27 -5.51
N GLY A 93 -14.57 -4.95 -4.38
CA GLY A 93 -13.70 -6.04 -3.92
C GLY A 93 -12.30 -5.60 -3.51
N LEU A 94 -12.09 -4.31 -3.17
CA LEU A 94 -10.78 -3.78 -2.80
C LEU A 94 -10.52 -3.92 -1.30
N THR A 95 -9.31 -4.34 -0.93
CA THR A 95 -8.70 -4.13 0.38
C THR A 95 -7.77 -2.92 0.29
N ILE A 96 -7.89 -1.99 1.24
CA ILE A 96 -7.10 -0.75 1.25
C ILE A 96 -6.24 -0.72 2.50
N TYR A 97 -4.93 -0.60 2.29
CA TYR A 97 -3.96 -0.26 3.32
C TYR A 97 -3.60 1.22 3.18
N TYR A 98 -3.51 1.94 4.29
CA TYR A 98 -3.02 3.30 4.27
C TYR A 98 -2.14 3.58 5.48
N THR A 99 -1.12 4.41 5.30
CA THR A 99 -0.22 4.81 6.38
C THR A 99 -0.67 6.12 7.02
N THR A 100 -0.39 6.27 8.31
CA THR A 100 -0.57 7.52 9.03
C THR A 100 0.36 7.60 10.24
N GLN A 101 0.88 8.78 10.53
CA GLN A 101 1.70 9.01 11.72
C GLN A 101 0.82 9.18 12.96
N ILE A 102 -0.24 9.95 12.84
CA ILE A 102 -1.13 10.28 13.95
C ILE A 102 -2.57 10.06 13.50
N LEU A 103 -3.26 9.15 14.19
CA LEU A 103 -4.68 8.90 13.92
C LEU A 103 -5.55 10.13 14.09
N ASP A 104 -5.15 11.04 14.98
CA ASP A 104 -5.95 12.24 15.28
C ASP A 104 -5.95 13.27 14.14
N SER A 105 -4.97 13.23 13.24
CA SER A 105 -4.94 14.05 12.02
C SER A 105 -5.89 13.57 10.92
N ILE A 106 -6.40 12.34 11.02
CA ILE A 106 -7.30 11.77 10.02
C ILE A 106 -8.74 12.23 10.25
N ASP A 107 -9.46 12.51 9.17
CA ASP A 107 -10.89 12.83 9.20
C ASP A 107 -11.68 11.77 9.99
N LYS A 108 -12.55 12.25 10.88
CA LYS A 108 -13.39 11.40 11.76
C LYS A 108 -14.20 10.35 10.99
N ARG A 109 -14.54 10.63 9.72
CA ARG A 109 -15.31 9.71 8.87
C ARG A 109 -14.48 8.50 8.45
N ILE A 110 -13.20 8.70 8.12
CA ILE A 110 -12.27 7.59 7.78
C ILE A 110 -12.03 6.73 9.02
N LYS A 111 -11.80 7.37 10.18
CA LYS A 111 -11.67 6.65 11.46
C LYS A 111 -12.85 5.73 11.73
N LYS A 112 -14.08 6.19 11.44
CA LYS A 112 -15.31 5.40 11.68
C LYS A 112 -15.43 4.15 10.80
N VAL A 113 -14.80 4.15 9.62
CA VAL A 113 -14.90 3.06 8.64
C VAL A 113 -13.66 2.21 8.54
N THR A 114 -12.60 2.56 9.28
CA THR A 114 -11.41 1.74 9.41
C THR A 114 -11.74 0.48 10.22
N ASP A 115 -11.60 -0.67 9.57
CA ASP A 115 -11.94 -1.97 10.15
C ASP A 115 -10.84 -2.47 11.07
N PHE A 116 -9.57 -2.28 10.67
CA PHE A 116 -8.41 -2.76 11.42
C PHE A 116 -7.30 -1.73 11.50
N MET A 117 -6.48 -1.89 12.52
CA MET A 117 -5.27 -1.10 12.73
C MET A 117 -4.07 -2.05 12.84
N ALA A 118 -3.00 -1.74 12.12
CA ALA A 118 -1.75 -2.42 12.16
C ALA A 118 -0.69 -1.51 12.78
N LEU A 119 -0.05 -1.96 13.85
CA LEU A 119 1.00 -1.23 14.57
C LEU A 119 2.33 -1.95 14.33
N PRO A 120 3.19 -1.44 13.46
CA PRO A 120 4.52 -1.98 13.26
C PRO A 120 5.46 -1.61 14.41
N VAL A 121 6.33 -2.53 14.78
CA VAL A 121 7.39 -2.34 15.76
C VAL A 121 8.65 -3.00 15.23
N LEU A 122 9.68 -2.24 14.97
CA LEU A 122 10.98 -2.73 14.57
C LEU A 122 11.78 -3.17 15.79
N ASN A 123 12.56 -4.25 15.65
CA ASN A 123 13.55 -4.58 16.65
C ASN A 123 14.70 -3.54 16.63
N LYS A 124 15.56 -3.57 17.62
CA LYS A 124 16.64 -2.56 17.79
C LYS A 124 17.60 -2.51 16.59
N GLU A 125 17.85 -3.65 15.96
CA GLU A 125 18.73 -3.79 14.79
C GLU A 125 17.99 -3.54 13.46
N GLU A 126 16.68 -3.25 13.51
CA GLU A 126 15.81 -3.06 12.34
C GLU A 126 15.84 -4.21 11.32
N THR A 127 16.13 -5.43 11.78
CA THR A 127 16.18 -6.64 10.95
C THR A 127 14.87 -7.41 10.93
N VAL A 128 14.02 -7.20 11.95
CA VAL A 128 12.72 -7.85 12.09
C VAL A 128 11.66 -6.81 12.42
N CYS A 129 10.53 -6.88 11.74
CA CYS A 129 9.34 -6.10 12.06
C CYS A 129 8.27 -7.01 12.67
N ALA A 130 7.78 -6.65 13.86
CA ALA A 130 6.58 -7.23 14.47
C ALA A 130 5.39 -6.32 14.15
N VAL A 131 4.30 -6.88 13.62
CA VAL A 131 3.09 -6.13 13.33
C VAL A 131 1.94 -6.65 14.18
N TYR A 132 1.36 -5.75 14.98
CA TYR A 132 0.24 -6.05 15.86
C TYR A 132 -1.05 -5.56 15.22
N PHE A 133 -1.97 -6.49 14.96
CA PHE A 133 -3.27 -6.16 14.38
C PHE A 133 -4.33 -6.04 15.46
N TYR A 134 -5.09 -4.96 15.39
CA TYR A 134 -6.23 -4.68 16.27
C TYR A 134 -7.48 -4.43 15.43
N LYS A 135 -8.62 -4.79 15.99
CA LYS A 135 -9.90 -4.30 15.47
C LYS A 135 -9.99 -2.80 15.75
N GLY A 136 -10.30 -2.01 14.72
CA GLY A 136 -10.49 -0.57 14.85
C GLY A 136 -11.95 -0.23 15.14
N THR A 137 -12.18 0.69 16.07
CA THR A 137 -13.50 1.27 16.28
C THR A 137 -13.33 2.76 16.48
N SER A 138 -13.86 3.55 15.56
CA SER A 138 -13.75 5.03 15.60
C SER A 138 -12.30 5.55 15.74
N GLY A 139 -11.34 4.86 15.10
CA GLY A 139 -9.93 5.26 15.10
C GLY A 139 -9.17 4.88 16.38
N LYS A 140 -9.71 4.00 17.20
CA LYS A 140 -9.00 3.46 18.37
C LYS A 140 -8.80 1.94 18.21
N PRO A 141 -7.63 1.40 18.58
CA PRO A 141 -7.44 -0.04 18.70
C PRO A 141 -8.29 -0.55 19.85
N THR A 142 -9.15 -1.54 19.59
CA THR A 142 -10.06 -2.06 20.64
C THR A 142 -9.69 -3.47 21.02
N THR A 143 -9.63 -4.40 20.09
CA THR A 143 -9.40 -5.82 20.37
C THR A 143 -8.16 -6.28 19.62
N PHE A 144 -7.21 -6.83 20.33
CA PHE A 144 -6.07 -7.51 19.71
C PHE A 144 -6.56 -8.71 18.90
N MET A 145 -6.09 -8.82 17.66
CA MET A 145 -6.49 -9.88 16.73
C MET A 145 -5.37 -10.90 16.52
N LYS A 146 -4.23 -10.41 16.08
CA LYS A 146 -3.06 -11.24 15.81
C LYS A 146 -1.78 -10.43 15.77
N ARG A 147 -0.67 -11.14 15.85
CA ARG A 147 0.67 -10.61 15.62
C ARG A 147 1.31 -11.41 14.49
N MET A 148 2.08 -10.74 13.66
CA MET A 148 2.92 -11.36 12.65
C MET A 148 4.31 -10.76 12.67
N TYR A 149 5.27 -11.48 12.11
CA TYR A 149 6.65 -11.05 11.98
C TYR A 149 7.13 -11.22 10.55
N PHE A 150 8.06 -10.39 10.13
CA PHE A 150 8.78 -10.57 8.88
C PHE A 150 10.18 -9.97 8.95
N MET A 151 11.10 -10.50 8.12
CA MET A 151 12.44 -9.95 7.93
C MET A 151 12.35 -8.67 7.12
N THR A 152 13.05 -7.62 7.56
CA THR A 152 12.94 -6.29 6.93
C THR A 152 13.76 -6.16 5.66
N ASP A 153 14.95 -6.77 5.60
CA ASP A 153 15.91 -6.57 4.51
C ASP A 153 15.34 -6.91 3.13
N PRO A 154 14.65 -8.06 2.94
CA PRO A 154 14.05 -8.34 1.65
C PRO A 154 12.96 -7.32 1.25
N VAL A 155 12.25 -6.77 2.23
CA VAL A 155 11.18 -5.79 1.98
C VAL A 155 11.75 -4.40 1.69
N LYS A 156 12.87 -4.03 2.32
CA LYS A 156 13.58 -2.78 2.03
C LYS A 156 14.04 -2.69 0.57
N GLU A 157 14.25 -3.83 -0.09
CA GLU A 157 14.57 -3.88 -1.51
C GLU A 157 13.35 -3.71 -2.44
N MET A 158 12.13 -3.69 -1.90
CA MET A 158 10.89 -3.65 -2.69
C MET A 158 10.30 -2.26 -2.87
N TYR A 159 10.87 -1.21 -2.28
CA TYR A 159 10.43 0.17 -2.42
C TYR A 159 11.58 1.16 -2.15
N ASP A 160 11.38 2.42 -2.50
CA ASP A 160 12.34 3.48 -2.17
C ASP A 160 11.94 4.17 -0.87
N THR A 161 12.77 4.06 0.16
CA THR A 161 12.55 4.71 1.45
C THR A 161 12.65 6.23 1.41
N ASN A 162 13.24 6.78 0.35
CA ASN A 162 13.43 8.22 0.15
C ASN A 162 12.47 8.80 -0.89
N GLU A 163 11.51 8.00 -1.38
CA GLU A 163 10.51 8.50 -2.31
C GLU A 163 9.53 9.42 -1.59
N GLU A 164 9.43 10.65 -2.06
CA GLU A 164 8.39 11.58 -1.64
C GLU A 164 7.13 11.31 -2.46
N VAL A 165 6.08 10.89 -1.80
CA VAL A 165 4.78 10.67 -2.45
C VAL A 165 4.14 12.03 -2.73
N ILE A 166 3.98 12.34 -4.02
CA ILE A 166 3.32 13.58 -4.44
C ILE A 166 1.80 13.43 -4.26
N PRO A 167 1.14 14.41 -3.64
CA PRO A 167 -0.31 14.42 -3.53
C PRO A 167 -0.98 14.33 -4.89
N TRP A 168 -2.10 13.66 -4.96
CA TRP A 168 -2.90 13.65 -6.18
C TRP A 168 -3.37 15.08 -6.51
N PRO A 169 -3.29 15.48 -7.78
CA PRO A 169 -3.74 16.81 -8.20
C PRO A 169 -5.22 17.02 -7.90
N GLU A 170 -5.62 18.28 -7.66
CA GLU A 170 -7.01 18.64 -7.38
C GLU A 170 -7.92 18.42 -8.58
N GLU A 171 -7.39 18.57 -9.79
CA GLU A 171 -8.11 18.32 -11.03
C GLU A 171 -8.17 16.82 -11.35
N GLU A 172 -9.38 16.29 -11.52
CA GLU A 172 -9.62 14.85 -11.69
C GLU A 172 -8.94 14.22 -12.92
N ASN A 173 -8.42 15.03 -13.85
CA ASN A 173 -7.96 14.58 -15.17
C ASN A 173 -6.44 14.61 -15.37
N GLU A 174 -5.68 15.19 -14.47
CA GLU A 174 -4.23 15.31 -14.62
C GLU A 174 -3.50 14.46 -13.60
N SER A 175 -2.64 13.57 -14.09
CA SER A 175 -1.65 12.88 -13.26
C SER A 175 -0.30 13.52 -13.49
N THR A 176 0.45 13.76 -12.42
CA THR A 176 1.84 14.20 -12.50
C THR A 176 2.79 13.06 -12.88
N TYR A 177 2.28 11.82 -12.88
CA TYR A 177 3.08 10.63 -13.14
C TYR A 177 2.77 10.05 -14.54
N PRO A 178 3.79 9.90 -15.42
CA PRO A 178 3.61 9.30 -16.75
C PRO A 178 3.14 7.83 -16.71
N GLU A 179 3.40 7.14 -15.60
CA GLU A 179 3.05 5.75 -15.34
C GLU A 179 1.67 5.53 -14.75
N ASP A 180 0.91 6.60 -14.46
CA ASP A 180 -0.42 6.48 -13.87
C ASP A 180 -1.35 5.56 -14.68
N GLY A 181 -1.95 4.60 -14.00
CA GLY A 181 -2.83 3.61 -14.58
C GLY A 181 -2.14 2.49 -15.37
N LYS A 182 -0.80 2.45 -15.41
CA LYS A 182 -0.05 1.38 -16.09
C LYS A 182 0.30 0.25 -15.14
N ILE A 183 0.26 -0.99 -15.66
CA ILE A 183 0.73 -2.18 -14.95
C ILE A 183 2.24 -2.28 -15.15
N ILE A 184 2.99 -2.33 -14.06
CA ILE A 184 4.44 -2.19 -14.04
C ILE A 184 5.05 -3.39 -13.30
N PHE A 185 6.22 -3.83 -13.76
CA PHE A 185 7.17 -4.62 -13.00
C PHE A 185 8.55 -3.99 -13.12
N GLN A 186 9.20 -3.76 -12.00
CA GLN A 186 10.55 -3.22 -11.91
C GLN A 186 11.37 -4.06 -10.93
N GLU A 187 12.59 -4.43 -11.32
CA GLU A 187 13.43 -5.33 -10.50
C GLU A 187 14.08 -4.60 -9.30
N SER A 188 14.43 -3.33 -9.50
CA SER A 188 15.04 -2.46 -8.49
C SER A 188 14.86 -0.99 -8.90
N LYS A 189 15.16 -0.05 -7.99
CA LYS A 189 15.09 1.39 -8.26
C LYS A 189 15.81 1.82 -9.55
N ASN A 190 16.94 1.21 -9.86
CA ASN A 190 17.79 1.59 -11.00
C ASN A 190 17.56 0.72 -12.25
N SER A 191 16.65 -0.25 -12.20
CA SER A 191 16.31 -1.05 -13.35
C SER A 191 15.24 -0.41 -14.22
N GLU A 192 15.16 -0.81 -15.48
CA GLU A 192 14.10 -0.36 -16.38
C GLU A 192 12.72 -0.84 -15.94
N MET A 193 11.72 0.06 -16.00
CA MET A 193 10.33 -0.31 -15.80
C MET A 193 9.79 -1.06 -17.00
N LYS A 194 9.18 -2.20 -16.75
CA LYS A 194 8.47 -2.98 -17.77
C LYS A 194 6.98 -2.76 -17.64
N PHE A 195 6.34 -2.43 -18.74
CA PHE A 195 4.91 -2.14 -18.81
C PHE A 195 4.17 -3.31 -19.45
N PHE A 196 3.00 -3.65 -18.90
CA PHE A 196 2.17 -4.76 -19.36
C PHE A 196 0.77 -4.27 -19.70
N LYS A 197 0.13 -4.94 -20.66
CA LYS A 197 -1.25 -4.64 -21.05
C LYS A 197 -2.25 -5.33 -20.14
N THR A 198 -1.91 -6.51 -19.63
CA THR A 198 -2.79 -7.31 -18.78
C THR A 198 -2.09 -7.74 -17.49
N TRP A 199 -2.87 -8.07 -16.47
CA TRP A 199 -2.37 -8.60 -15.21
C TRP A 199 -1.75 -9.98 -15.38
N GLU A 200 -2.31 -10.81 -16.26
CA GLU A 200 -1.83 -12.14 -16.57
C GLU A 200 -0.40 -12.12 -17.12
N GLU A 201 -0.11 -11.23 -18.08
CA GLU A 201 1.25 -11.02 -18.62
C GLU A 201 2.23 -10.58 -17.52
N ALA A 202 1.83 -9.65 -16.66
CA ALA A 202 2.66 -9.14 -15.57
C ALA A 202 2.94 -10.22 -14.51
N PHE A 203 1.96 -11.04 -14.18
CA PHE A 203 2.09 -12.13 -13.21
C PHE A 203 2.98 -13.25 -13.74
N GLU A 204 2.81 -13.63 -15.02
CA GLU A 204 3.66 -14.62 -15.66
C GLU A 204 5.12 -14.16 -15.72
N TYR A 205 5.33 -12.89 -16.10
CA TYR A 205 6.67 -12.30 -16.10
C TYR A 205 7.31 -12.35 -14.71
N ALA A 206 6.60 -11.88 -13.70
CA ALA A 206 7.09 -11.89 -12.32
C ALA A 206 7.39 -13.30 -11.82
N ALA A 207 6.51 -14.27 -12.07
CA ALA A 207 6.73 -15.66 -11.68
C ALA A 207 7.99 -16.26 -12.32
N ASN A 208 8.23 -15.97 -13.60
CA ASN A 208 9.44 -16.40 -14.32
C ASN A 208 10.70 -15.71 -13.74
N TRP A 209 10.60 -14.42 -13.40
CA TRP A 209 11.69 -13.68 -12.77
C TRP A 209 12.07 -14.29 -11.41
N TYR A 210 11.07 -14.58 -10.53
CA TYR A 210 11.31 -15.22 -9.25
C TYR A 210 11.97 -16.59 -9.36
N LYS A 211 11.54 -17.43 -10.32
CA LYS A 211 12.16 -18.73 -10.61
C LYS A 211 13.62 -18.57 -11.04
N LYS A 212 13.90 -17.62 -11.95
CA LYS A 212 15.24 -17.38 -12.49
C LYS A 212 16.22 -16.84 -11.44
N THR A 213 15.77 -15.88 -10.63
CA THR A 213 16.64 -15.18 -9.66
C THR A 213 16.79 -15.92 -8.34
N LYS A 214 15.92 -16.88 -8.05
CA LYS A 214 15.83 -17.58 -6.75
C LYS A 214 15.74 -16.62 -5.57
N TRP A 215 15.15 -15.45 -5.79
CA TRP A 215 15.09 -14.39 -4.77
C TRP A 215 14.38 -14.85 -3.50
N LEU A 216 13.34 -15.67 -3.61
CA LEU A 216 12.61 -16.24 -2.47
C LEU A 216 13.44 -17.18 -1.61
N GLU A 217 14.38 -17.91 -2.19
CA GLU A 217 15.27 -18.82 -1.44
C GLU A 217 16.21 -18.05 -0.49
N LYS A 218 16.46 -16.77 -0.80
CA LYS A 218 17.29 -15.87 0.00
C LYS A 218 16.50 -15.13 1.09
N SER A 219 15.18 -15.22 1.01
CA SER A 219 14.25 -14.45 1.86
C SER A 219 13.51 -15.40 2.77
N ILE A 220 13.99 -15.58 4.01
CA ILE A 220 13.32 -16.43 5.01
C ILE A 220 12.19 -15.61 5.63
N TRP A 221 10.96 -16.04 5.37
CA TRP A 221 9.75 -15.45 5.91
C TRP A 221 9.24 -16.29 7.09
N TRP A 222 9.09 -15.68 8.25
CA TRP A 222 8.51 -16.34 9.44
C TRP A 222 7.08 -15.81 9.63
N GLU A 223 6.12 -16.72 9.78
CA GLU A 223 4.75 -16.39 10.19
C GLU A 223 4.55 -16.58 11.69
#